data_675ba852064a7956c18ebf419f80c2bd
#
_entry.id   675ba852064a7956c18ebf419f80c2bd
#
_cell.length_a   1.000
_cell.length_b   1.000
_cell.length_c   1.000
_cell.angle_alpha   90.00
_cell.angle_beta   90.00
_cell.angle_gamma   90.00
#
_symmetry.space_group_name_H-M   'P 1'
#
loop_
_entity.id
_entity.type
_entity.pdbx_description
1 polymer ?
#
loop_
_entity_poly.entity_id
_entity_poly.type
_entity_poly.pdbx_seq_one_letter_code
_entity_poly.pdbx_strand_id
1 'polypeptide(L)'
;MYRKFENLIDPFVRLEEGTPPAKLWPYIKTQIAPYRKWMVWMAITGLMVALMETGLIFYSGRVIDLMAQSTPQSFWPTHGTELVFAILFILFLRPLVIVLNHLFLEQTLASNLQEQVRWRAHKHMLGQSVTFFQNDFAGRLSNRVMQMGQAVEDA
;
A
#
# COMPACT_ATOMS: atom_id res chain seq x y z
N MET A 1 4.73 5.84 16.10
CA MET A 1 4.04 6.44 14.94
C MET A 1 3.32 5.36 14.11
N TYR A 2 3.93 4.22 13.83
CA TYR A 2 3.38 3.09 13.06
C TYR A 2 2.09 2.50 13.64
N ARG A 3 1.99 2.29 14.96
CA ARG A 3 0.79 1.79 15.65
C ARG A 3 -0.52 2.52 15.34
N LYS A 4 -0.45 3.81 14.96
CA LYS A 4 -1.66 4.56 14.59
C LYS A 4 -2.19 4.12 13.22
N PHE A 5 -1.30 3.75 12.29
CA PHE A 5 -1.67 3.27 10.96
C PHE A 5 -2.10 1.81 10.99
N GLU A 6 -1.46 0.96 11.78
CA GLU A 6 -1.88 -0.43 12.03
C GLU A 6 -3.29 -0.51 12.64
N ASN A 7 -3.60 0.38 13.58
CA ASN A 7 -4.88 0.40 14.29
C ASN A 7 -6.02 1.11 13.51
N LEU A 8 -5.79 1.57 12.28
CA LEU A 8 -6.84 2.18 11.46
C LEU A 8 -7.90 1.16 11.02
N ILE A 9 -7.51 -0.10 10.93
CA ILE A 9 -8.39 -1.22 10.61
C ILE A 9 -8.11 -2.33 11.61
N ASP A 10 -9.17 -2.90 12.17
CA ASP A 10 -9.07 -4.11 12.99
C ASP A 10 -9.22 -5.34 12.08
N PRO A 11 -8.15 -6.13 11.84
CA PRO A 11 -8.19 -7.31 11.01
C PRO A 11 -9.03 -8.45 11.61
N PHE A 12 -9.35 -8.36 12.90
CA PHE A 12 -10.07 -9.39 13.66
C PHE A 12 -11.59 -9.12 13.78
N VAL A 13 -12.10 -8.07 13.16
CA VAL A 13 -13.54 -7.77 13.14
C VAL A 13 -14.31 -8.99 12.63
N ARG A 14 -15.32 -9.39 13.39
CA ARG A 14 -16.26 -10.45 12.98
C ARG A 14 -17.05 -9.99 11.76
N LEU A 15 -16.72 -10.55 10.63
CA LEU A 15 -17.65 -10.55 9.49
C LEU A 15 -18.63 -11.70 9.65
N GLU A 16 -19.82 -11.51 9.08
CA GLU A 16 -20.94 -12.44 9.18
C GLU A 16 -20.51 -13.91 9.07
N GLU A 17 -20.99 -14.72 10.01
CA GLU A 17 -20.71 -16.15 10.07
C GLU A 17 -21.45 -16.83 8.91
N GLY A 18 -20.77 -17.01 7.80
CA GLY A 18 -21.27 -17.68 6.61
C GLY A 18 -20.19 -18.49 5.91
N THR A 19 -20.61 -19.46 5.10
CA THR A 19 -19.68 -20.16 4.21
C THR A 19 -19.06 -19.18 3.22
N PRO A 20 -17.71 -19.19 3.07
CA PRO A 20 -17.05 -18.31 2.12
C PRO A 20 -17.59 -18.52 0.70
N PRO A 21 -17.68 -17.46 -0.12
CA PRO A 21 -18.12 -17.60 -1.50
C PRO A 21 -17.26 -18.61 -2.27
N ALA A 22 -17.88 -19.52 -3.01
CA ALA A 22 -17.18 -20.54 -3.79
C ALA A 22 -16.41 -19.95 -5.01
N LYS A 23 -16.77 -18.73 -5.45
CA LYS A 23 -16.12 -18.07 -6.58
C LYS A 23 -15.05 -17.10 -6.08
N LEU A 24 -13.91 -17.06 -6.79
CA LEU A 24 -12.74 -16.24 -6.42
C LEU A 24 -13.06 -14.74 -6.30
N TRP A 25 -13.68 -14.13 -7.32
CA TRP A 25 -13.98 -12.70 -7.32
C TRP A 25 -14.92 -12.22 -6.19
N PRO A 26 -16.05 -12.89 -5.91
CA PRO A 26 -16.85 -12.57 -4.72
C PRO A 26 -16.07 -12.71 -3.42
N TYR A 27 -15.22 -13.74 -3.30
CA TYR A 27 -14.37 -13.93 -2.13
C TYR A 27 -13.41 -12.77 -1.94
N ILE A 28 -12.64 -12.38 -2.96
CA ILE A 28 -11.72 -11.23 -2.92
C ILE A 28 -12.47 -9.95 -2.56
N LYS A 29 -13.63 -9.68 -3.16
CA LYS A 29 -14.46 -8.51 -2.84
C LYS A 29 -14.87 -8.44 -1.38
N THR A 30 -15.21 -9.57 -0.76
CA THR A 30 -15.56 -9.61 0.67
C THR A 30 -14.35 -9.36 1.57
N GLN A 31 -13.14 -9.78 1.16
CA GLN A 31 -11.93 -9.50 1.89
C GLN A 31 -11.54 -8.01 1.82
N ILE A 32 -11.68 -7.39 0.64
CA ILE A 32 -11.28 -6.01 0.38
C ILE A 32 -12.31 -4.98 0.87
N ALA A 33 -13.58 -5.37 1.04
CA ALA A 33 -14.65 -4.44 1.40
C ALA A 33 -14.34 -3.49 2.58
N PRO A 34 -13.73 -3.92 3.70
CA PRO A 34 -13.38 -3.03 4.82
C PRO A 34 -12.32 -1.99 4.46
N TYR A 35 -11.52 -2.26 3.43
CA TYR A 35 -10.34 -1.47 3.05
C TYR A 35 -10.63 -0.41 1.98
N ARG A 36 -11.86 -0.36 1.40
CA ARG A 36 -12.19 0.54 0.26
C ARG A 36 -11.80 2.00 0.49
N LYS A 37 -12.04 2.55 1.68
CA LYS A 37 -11.66 3.94 2.00
C LYS A 37 -10.15 4.14 1.95
N TRP A 38 -9.40 3.21 2.49
CA TRP A 38 -7.94 3.27 2.56
C TRP A 38 -7.29 3.04 1.20
N MET A 39 -7.89 2.18 0.36
CA MET A 39 -7.48 2.02 -1.04
C MET A 39 -7.63 3.33 -1.82
N VAL A 40 -8.70 4.10 -1.59
CA VAL A 40 -8.85 5.41 -2.22
C VAL A 40 -7.75 6.37 -1.75
N TRP A 41 -7.45 6.42 -0.45
CA TRP A 41 -6.35 7.24 0.06
C TRP A 41 -5.00 6.82 -0.48
N MET A 42 -4.74 5.52 -0.57
CA MET A 42 -3.55 4.98 -1.21
C MET A 42 -3.45 5.40 -2.69
N ALA A 43 -4.55 5.30 -3.44
CA ALA A 43 -4.58 5.72 -4.83
C ALA A 43 -4.31 7.23 -4.99
N ILE A 44 -4.88 8.07 -4.11
CA ILE A 44 -4.62 9.52 -4.10
C ILE A 44 -3.15 9.81 -3.82
N THR A 45 -2.58 9.23 -2.76
CA THR A 45 -1.16 9.44 -2.42
C THR A 45 -0.22 8.88 -3.48
N GLY A 46 -0.54 7.72 -4.06
CA GLY A 46 0.21 7.14 -5.19
C GLY A 46 0.17 8.04 -6.44
N LEU A 47 -1.02 8.59 -6.77
CA LEU A 47 -1.14 9.56 -7.86
C LEU A 47 -0.31 10.83 -7.58
N MET A 48 -0.32 11.33 -6.35
CA MET A 48 0.53 12.46 -5.96
C MET A 48 2.01 12.16 -6.17
N VAL A 49 2.49 10.98 -5.76
CA VAL A 49 3.87 10.55 -6.00
C VAL A 49 4.17 10.54 -7.50
N ALA A 50 3.30 9.92 -8.32
CA ALA A 50 3.50 9.85 -9.77
C ALA A 50 3.56 11.25 -10.43
N LEU A 51 2.68 12.17 -10.03
CA LEU A 51 2.68 13.54 -10.53
C LEU A 51 3.94 14.30 -10.11
N MET A 52 4.42 14.10 -8.87
CA MET A 52 5.65 14.71 -8.38
C MET A 52 6.87 14.20 -9.16
N GLU A 53 6.98 12.90 -9.38
CA GLU A 53 8.08 12.30 -10.16
C GLU A 53 8.08 12.80 -11.61
N THR A 54 6.91 12.81 -12.26
CA THR A 54 6.76 13.36 -13.61
C THR A 54 7.12 14.85 -13.65
N GLY A 55 6.67 15.63 -12.66
CA GLY A 55 7.00 17.04 -12.54
C GLY A 55 8.50 17.29 -12.35
N LEU A 56 9.18 16.44 -11.58
CA LEU A 56 10.64 16.55 -11.38
C LEU A 56 11.41 16.24 -12.67
N ILE A 57 10.97 15.26 -13.46
CA ILE A 57 11.57 14.97 -14.78
C ILE A 57 11.41 16.17 -15.71
N PHE A 58 10.23 16.76 -15.78
CA PHE A 58 9.97 17.95 -16.58
C PHE A 58 10.81 19.14 -16.09
N TYR A 59 10.89 19.35 -14.78
CA TYR A 59 11.68 20.43 -14.17
C TYR A 59 13.17 20.26 -14.42
N SER A 60 13.68 19.03 -14.43
CA SER A 60 15.10 18.79 -14.74
C SER A 60 15.47 19.24 -16.16
N GLY A 61 14.59 19.01 -17.13
CA GLY A 61 14.76 19.54 -18.50
C GLY A 61 14.78 21.07 -18.52
N ARG A 62 13.84 21.71 -17.79
CA ARG A 62 13.82 23.16 -17.65
C ARG A 62 15.10 23.72 -17.04
N VAL A 63 15.66 23.09 -16.01
CA VAL A 63 16.93 23.51 -15.40
C VAL A 63 18.08 23.46 -16.41
N ILE A 64 18.15 22.41 -17.22
CA ILE A 64 19.16 22.29 -18.29
C ILE A 64 19.02 23.45 -19.30
N ASP A 65 17.80 23.77 -19.72
CA ASP A 65 17.54 24.87 -20.66
C ASP A 65 17.97 26.24 -20.06
N LEU A 66 17.65 26.46 -18.78
CA LEU A 66 18.04 27.67 -18.06
C LEU A 66 19.57 27.79 -17.95
N MET A 67 20.28 26.69 -17.70
CA MET A 67 21.74 26.66 -17.69
C MET A 67 22.36 26.97 -19.06
N ALA A 68 21.76 26.46 -20.12
CA ALA A 68 22.23 26.68 -21.48
C ALA A 68 22.03 28.13 -21.96
N GLN A 69 21.02 28.82 -21.41
CA GLN A 69 20.68 30.19 -21.79
C GLN A 69 21.35 31.28 -20.88
N SER A 70 21.96 30.87 -19.76
CA SER A 70 22.50 31.77 -18.75
C SER A 70 24.03 31.68 -18.68
N THR A 71 24.68 32.78 -18.28
CA THR A 71 26.11 32.75 -17.91
C THR A 71 26.24 32.37 -16.42
N PRO A 72 27.39 31.78 -16.00
CA PRO A 72 27.59 31.42 -14.58
C PRO A 72 27.39 32.57 -13.60
N GLN A 73 27.66 33.79 -14.02
CA GLN A 73 27.54 34.99 -13.20
C GLN A 73 26.10 35.50 -13.06
N SER A 74 25.25 35.27 -14.07
CA SER A 74 23.86 35.73 -14.08
C SER A 74 22.87 34.65 -13.58
N PHE A 75 23.26 33.36 -13.60
CA PHE A 75 22.39 32.24 -13.28
C PHE A 75 21.84 32.31 -11.85
N TRP A 76 22.72 32.47 -10.85
CA TRP A 76 22.32 32.52 -9.45
C TRP A 76 21.45 33.73 -9.07
N PRO A 77 21.80 34.98 -9.47
CA PRO A 77 20.92 36.12 -9.16
C PRO A 77 19.52 36.00 -9.77
N THR A 78 19.40 35.36 -10.94
CA THR A 78 18.12 35.27 -11.67
C THR A 78 17.26 34.05 -11.26
N HIS A 79 17.89 32.89 -11.08
CA HIS A 79 17.17 31.61 -10.89
C HIS A 79 17.43 30.97 -9.51
N GLY A 80 18.25 31.57 -8.65
CA GLY A 80 18.64 31.00 -7.36
C GLY A 80 17.44 30.73 -6.44
N THR A 81 16.46 31.62 -6.38
CA THR A 81 15.25 31.44 -5.59
C THR A 81 14.39 30.24 -6.08
N GLU A 82 14.21 30.08 -7.38
CA GLU A 82 13.51 28.95 -7.99
C GLU A 82 14.19 27.62 -7.63
N LEU A 83 15.54 27.59 -7.71
CA LEU A 83 16.31 26.40 -7.35
C LEU A 83 16.25 26.07 -5.87
N VAL A 84 16.28 27.06 -4.98
CA VAL A 84 16.12 26.84 -3.54
C VAL A 84 14.76 26.21 -3.23
N PHE A 85 13.67 26.71 -3.83
CA PHE A 85 12.36 26.10 -3.67
C PHE A 85 12.31 24.67 -4.20
N ALA A 86 12.93 24.39 -5.34
CA ALA A 86 13.03 23.03 -5.89
C ALA A 86 13.80 22.09 -4.96
N ILE A 87 14.91 22.55 -4.38
CA ILE A 87 15.69 21.79 -3.40
C ILE A 87 14.87 21.51 -2.15
N LEU A 88 14.17 22.51 -1.60
CA LEU A 88 13.30 22.33 -0.44
C LEU A 88 12.15 21.34 -0.73
N PHE A 89 11.56 21.41 -1.91
CA PHE A 89 10.57 20.47 -2.37
C PHE A 89 11.12 19.03 -2.39
N ILE A 90 12.30 18.83 -2.97
CA ILE A 90 12.93 17.50 -3.09
C ILE A 90 13.32 16.95 -1.71
N LEU A 91 13.84 17.80 -0.82
CA LEU A 91 14.35 17.38 0.49
C LEU A 91 13.25 17.13 1.52
N PHE A 92 12.15 17.87 1.46
CA PHE A 92 11.12 17.82 2.50
C PHE A 92 9.78 17.28 2.00
N LEU A 93 9.22 17.87 0.94
CA LEU A 93 7.87 17.52 0.50
C LEU A 93 7.82 16.15 -0.17
N ARG A 94 8.76 15.87 -1.05
CA ARG A 94 8.84 14.58 -1.76
C ARG A 94 8.98 13.39 -0.79
N PRO A 95 9.95 13.31 0.13
CA PRO A 95 10.05 12.20 1.05
C PRO A 95 8.86 12.12 2.01
N LEU A 96 8.25 13.23 2.41
CA LEU A 96 7.04 13.22 3.23
C LEU A 96 5.89 12.49 2.53
N VAL A 97 5.62 12.81 1.27
CA VAL A 97 4.54 12.18 0.49
C VAL A 97 4.85 10.70 0.22
N ILE A 98 6.10 10.37 -0.09
CA ILE A 98 6.53 8.98 -0.29
C ILE A 98 6.33 8.16 1.01
N VAL A 99 6.76 8.68 2.15
CA VAL A 99 6.59 8.02 3.45
C VAL A 99 5.11 7.82 3.76
N LEU A 100 4.26 8.82 3.52
CA LEU A 100 2.81 8.68 3.71
C LEU A 100 2.22 7.60 2.82
N ASN A 101 2.62 7.54 1.55
CA ASN A 101 2.16 6.50 0.64
C ASN A 101 2.57 5.09 1.11
N HIS A 102 3.83 4.90 1.52
CA HIS A 102 4.29 3.63 2.08
C HIS A 102 3.58 3.24 3.38
N LEU A 103 3.27 4.20 4.25
CA LEU A 103 2.51 3.93 5.47
C LEU A 103 1.09 3.43 5.17
N PHE A 104 0.42 3.99 4.18
CA PHE A 104 -0.89 3.50 3.77
C PHE A 104 -0.81 2.13 3.08
N LEU A 105 0.17 1.92 2.23
CA LEU A 105 0.33 0.66 1.51
C LEU A 105 0.73 -0.47 2.46
N GLU A 106 1.84 -0.33 3.16
CA GLU A 106 2.45 -1.43 3.92
C GLU A 106 1.77 -1.64 5.28
N GLN A 107 1.57 -0.55 6.05
CA GLN A 107 1.10 -0.66 7.42
C GLN A 107 -0.43 -0.76 7.53
N THR A 108 -1.18 -0.13 6.60
CA THR A 108 -2.64 -0.11 6.69
C THR A 108 -3.27 -1.21 5.84
N LEU A 109 -2.77 -1.42 4.61
CA LEU A 109 -3.38 -2.38 3.67
C LEU A 109 -2.72 -3.75 3.73
N ALA A 110 -1.45 -3.87 3.33
CA ALA A 110 -0.77 -5.14 3.16
C ALA A 110 -0.80 -5.98 4.44
N SER A 111 -0.30 -5.43 5.54
CA SER A 111 -0.21 -6.13 6.83
C SER A 111 -1.60 -6.56 7.34
N ASN A 112 -2.56 -5.63 7.41
CA ASN A 112 -3.89 -5.93 7.95
C ASN A 112 -4.70 -6.88 7.04
N LEU A 113 -4.57 -6.76 5.72
CA LEU A 113 -5.26 -7.66 4.78
C LEU A 113 -4.76 -9.10 4.90
N GLN A 114 -3.44 -9.30 4.96
CA GLN A 114 -2.85 -10.62 5.17
C GLN A 114 -3.31 -11.26 6.49
N GLU A 115 -3.24 -10.51 7.59
CA GLU A 115 -3.68 -10.99 8.91
C GLU A 115 -5.17 -11.33 8.93
N GLN A 116 -6.01 -10.49 8.31
CA GLN A 116 -7.45 -10.74 8.20
C GLN A 116 -7.74 -12.03 7.43
N VAL A 117 -7.11 -12.25 6.29
CA VAL A 117 -7.33 -13.45 5.46
C VAL A 117 -6.86 -14.70 6.20
N ARG A 118 -5.68 -14.66 6.84
CA ARG A 118 -5.15 -15.77 7.65
C ARG A 118 -6.07 -16.08 8.82
N TRP A 119 -6.52 -15.05 9.55
CA TRP A 119 -7.43 -15.22 10.69
C TRP A 119 -8.75 -15.87 10.28
N ARG A 120 -9.36 -15.42 9.20
CA ARG A 120 -10.63 -15.98 8.68
C ARG A 120 -10.45 -17.41 8.22
N ALA A 121 -9.37 -17.71 7.50
CA ALA A 121 -9.06 -19.07 7.07
C ALA A 121 -8.82 -19.99 8.26
N HIS A 122 -8.06 -19.53 9.26
CA HIS A 122 -7.83 -20.26 10.50
C HIS A 122 -9.13 -20.54 11.26
N LYS A 123 -9.97 -19.53 11.45
CA LYS A 123 -11.26 -19.65 12.12
C LYS A 123 -12.19 -20.63 11.38
N HIS A 124 -12.21 -20.59 10.04
CA HIS A 124 -12.96 -21.53 9.23
C HIS A 124 -12.47 -22.98 9.44
N MET A 125 -11.15 -23.20 9.49
CA MET A 125 -10.60 -24.53 9.77
C MET A 125 -10.96 -25.04 11.16
N LEU A 126 -10.94 -24.20 12.20
CA LEU A 126 -11.31 -24.60 13.56
C LEU A 126 -12.75 -25.10 13.67
N GLY A 127 -13.62 -24.70 12.75
CA GLY A 127 -15.01 -25.19 12.66
C GLY A 127 -15.18 -26.51 11.90
N GLN A 128 -14.10 -27.10 11.34
CA GLN A 128 -14.18 -28.35 10.60
C GLN A 128 -14.16 -29.58 11.51
N SER A 129 -14.68 -30.71 11.00
CA SER A 129 -14.72 -31.99 11.73
C SER A 129 -13.31 -32.60 11.89
N VAL A 130 -13.13 -33.45 12.90
CA VAL A 130 -11.89 -34.23 13.11
C VAL A 130 -11.56 -35.08 11.87
N THR A 131 -12.57 -35.63 11.20
CA THR A 131 -12.38 -36.42 9.97
C THR A 131 -11.76 -35.62 8.84
N PHE A 132 -12.06 -34.30 8.74
CA PHE A 132 -11.43 -33.41 7.78
C PHE A 132 -9.91 -33.35 7.97
N PHE A 133 -9.45 -33.25 9.22
CA PHE A 133 -8.02 -33.21 9.54
C PHE A 133 -7.31 -34.54 9.40
N GLN A 134 -8.04 -35.65 9.59
CA GLN A 134 -7.49 -37.00 9.38
C GLN A 134 -7.26 -37.31 7.90
N ASN A 135 -8.07 -36.75 7.01
CA ASN A 135 -8.00 -36.99 5.56
C ASN A 135 -6.98 -36.07 4.86
N ASP A 136 -6.49 -35.02 5.51
CA ASP A 136 -5.50 -34.12 4.92
C ASP A 136 -4.25 -33.97 5.82
N PHE A 137 -3.11 -33.76 5.20
CA PHE A 137 -1.84 -33.61 5.93
C PHE A 137 -1.83 -32.25 6.66
N ALA A 138 -1.67 -32.25 7.99
CA ALA A 138 -1.69 -31.04 8.81
C ALA A 138 -0.71 -29.97 8.31
N GLY A 139 0.46 -30.36 7.85
CA GLY A 139 1.46 -29.44 7.27
C GLY A 139 0.98 -28.78 5.97
N ARG A 140 0.22 -29.50 5.13
CA ARG A 140 -0.32 -28.95 3.86
C ARG A 140 -1.41 -27.92 4.13
N LEU A 141 -2.29 -28.17 5.09
CA LEU A 141 -3.34 -27.22 5.50
C LEU A 141 -2.75 -25.96 6.10
N SER A 142 -1.77 -26.08 6.99
CA SER A 142 -1.06 -24.93 7.59
C SER A 142 -0.39 -24.06 6.53
N ASN A 143 0.35 -24.66 5.60
CA ASN A 143 0.98 -23.93 4.51
C ASN A 143 -0.03 -23.20 3.62
N ARG A 144 -1.16 -23.82 3.30
CA ARG A 144 -2.23 -23.15 2.51
C ARG A 144 -2.76 -21.92 3.20
N VAL A 145 -3.03 -21.98 4.52
CA VAL A 145 -3.50 -20.82 5.28
C VAL A 145 -2.49 -19.70 5.30
N MET A 146 -1.20 -20.03 5.49
CA MET A 146 -0.14 -19.04 5.47
C MET A 146 0.01 -18.35 4.11
N GLN A 147 -0.13 -19.09 3.02
CA GLN A 147 -0.03 -18.57 1.64
C GLN A 147 -1.27 -17.80 1.19
N MET A 148 -2.47 -18.08 1.74
CA MET A 148 -3.70 -17.39 1.35
C MET A 148 -3.64 -15.88 1.57
N GLY A 149 -3.00 -15.42 2.66
CA GLY A 149 -2.86 -13.99 2.93
C GLY A 149 -2.12 -13.26 1.82
N GLN A 150 -1.00 -13.81 1.41
CA GLN A 150 -0.18 -13.26 0.33
C GLN A 150 -0.87 -13.36 -1.03
N ALA A 151 -1.50 -14.51 -1.33
CA ALA A 151 -2.20 -14.71 -2.60
C ALA A 151 -3.38 -13.73 -2.82
N VAL A 152 -4.04 -13.27 -1.74
CA VAL A 152 -5.11 -12.26 -1.83
C VAL A 152 -4.54 -10.86 -1.98
N GLU A 153 -3.36 -10.58 -1.42
CA GLU A 153 -2.67 -9.31 -1.61
C GLU A 153 -2.16 -9.15 -3.04
N ASP A 154 -1.63 -10.23 -3.62
CA ASP A 154 -1.06 -10.25 -4.99
C ASP A 154 -2.14 -10.25 -6.10
N ALA A 155 -3.43 -10.47 -5.78
CA ALA A 155 -4.54 -10.60 -6.73
C ALA A 155 -5.23 -9.26 -7.04
#